data_a9bdd975d3d0ffb1c80bf8a6acdc1ddb
#
_entry.id   a9bdd975d3d0ffb1c80bf8a6acdc1ddb
#
_cell.length_a   1.000
_cell.length_b   1.000
_cell.length_c   1.000
_cell.angle_alpha   90.00
_cell.angle_beta   90.00
_cell.angle_gamma   90.00
#
_symmetry.space_group_name_H-M   'P 1'
#
loop_
_entity.id
_entity.type
_entity.pdbx_description
1 polymer ?
#
loop_
_entity_poly.entity_id
_entity_poly.type
_entity_poly.pdbx_seq_one_letter_code
_entity_poly.pdbx_strand_id
1 'polypeptide(L)'
;MEIIIGLLIIAVGAFCQSSSYVPINKIKQWSWESYWLIQGVFAWLVFPIAGAMLAVPEGHSLWELYAAYPKESVLTALFGILWGVGGLTFGLSMRYLGVALGQSLALGTCAGLGTILTPLFLGRPGDLTASVVIGVVVTLVGIAIIGLAGHMKSQSLSEEQKRAAVKDFNFTKGISVALLAGFMSACFNIGLGFGEPLNFGDATADIYKTLPATFMVTLGGFLTNATYCLYQNFRNKSFGDYSNSSLWANNLLFCALAGVLWYSQFFGLSLGKGFLTDSESLMTFSWCILMALNVVFSNVWGIILKEWRGCSSRTVAVLISGIVVLIISSFLPEILK
;
A
#
# COMPACT_ATOMS: atom_id res chain seq x y z
N MET A 1 10.52 -10.76 22.49
CA MET A 1 11.54 -10.60 21.40
C MET A 1 10.89 -10.76 20.04
N GLU A 2 10.01 -11.71 19.84
CA GLU A 2 9.31 -12.00 18.56
C GLU A 2 8.53 -10.80 18.02
N ILE A 3 7.76 -10.10 18.85
CA ILE A 3 7.04 -8.88 18.48
C ILE A 3 7.97 -7.85 17.80
N ILE A 4 9.15 -7.60 18.37
CA ILE A 4 10.11 -6.64 17.81
C ILE A 4 10.60 -7.12 16.43
N ILE A 5 10.85 -8.42 16.28
CA ILE A 5 11.24 -9.02 15.00
C ILE A 5 10.12 -8.83 13.97
N GLY A 6 8.88 -9.13 14.34
CA GLY A 6 7.71 -8.94 13.47
C GLY A 6 7.56 -7.49 13.00
N LEU A 7 7.65 -6.53 13.92
CA LEU A 7 7.57 -5.10 13.59
C LEU A 7 8.72 -4.64 12.70
N LEU A 8 9.95 -5.13 12.92
CA LEU A 8 11.11 -4.82 12.08
C LEU A 8 10.95 -5.39 10.66
N ILE A 9 10.41 -6.59 10.50
CA ILE A 9 10.13 -7.19 9.21
C ILE A 9 9.09 -6.36 8.45
N ILE A 10 8.00 -5.95 9.11
CA ILE A 10 7.00 -5.04 8.51
C ILE A 10 7.66 -3.72 8.10
N ALA A 11 8.54 -3.17 8.93
CA ALA A 11 9.25 -1.92 8.63
C ALA A 11 10.18 -2.05 7.41
N VAL A 12 10.90 -3.17 7.27
CA VAL A 12 11.72 -3.44 6.07
C VAL A 12 10.84 -3.53 4.83
N GLY A 13 9.69 -4.22 4.90
CA GLY A 13 8.73 -4.28 3.81
C GLY A 13 8.21 -2.90 3.40
N ALA A 14 7.84 -2.07 4.37
CA ALA A 14 7.40 -0.70 4.13
C ALA A 14 8.51 0.19 3.52
N PHE A 15 9.76 0.03 3.97
CA PHE A 15 10.91 0.72 3.38
C PHE A 15 11.12 0.31 1.91
N CYS A 16 11.06 -0.99 1.61
CA CYS A 16 11.16 -1.49 0.24
C CYS A 16 10.06 -0.89 -0.65
N GLN A 17 8.81 -0.90 -0.18
CA GLN A 17 7.70 -0.30 -0.93
C GLN A 17 7.92 1.18 -1.22
N SER A 18 8.31 1.95 -0.22
CA SER A 18 8.60 3.37 -0.38
C SER A 18 9.75 3.63 -1.36
N SER A 19 10.67 2.66 -1.51
CA SER A 19 11.79 2.71 -2.44
C SER A 19 11.40 2.32 -3.88
N SER A 20 10.21 1.76 -4.11
CA SER A 20 9.79 1.24 -5.43
C SER A 20 9.69 2.32 -6.51
N TYR A 21 9.51 3.57 -6.13
CA TYR A 21 9.46 4.71 -7.06
C TYR A 21 10.84 5.09 -7.62
N VAL A 22 11.94 4.70 -6.95
CA VAL A 22 13.30 5.03 -7.40
C VAL A 22 13.62 4.34 -8.74
N PRO A 23 13.45 3.02 -8.92
CA PRO A 23 13.65 2.37 -10.20
C PRO A 23 12.67 2.84 -11.29
N ILE A 24 11.44 3.22 -10.96
CA ILE A 24 10.47 3.76 -11.94
C ILE A 24 11.04 4.97 -12.69
N ASN A 25 11.78 5.84 -12.01
CA ASN A 25 12.41 7.02 -12.63
C ASN A 25 13.53 6.67 -13.64
N LYS A 26 13.92 5.40 -13.74
CA LYS A 26 14.92 4.91 -14.72
C LYS A 26 14.28 4.27 -15.95
N ILE A 27 12.96 4.16 -16.00
CA ILE A 27 12.21 3.68 -17.16
C ILE A 27 12.27 4.77 -18.25
N LYS A 28 12.51 4.37 -19.48
CA LYS A 28 12.76 5.28 -20.62
C LYS A 28 11.65 5.16 -21.64
N GLN A 29 11.14 6.31 -22.10
CA GLN A 29 10.27 6.49 -23.27
C GLN A 29 8.95 5.69 -23.24
N TRP A 30 8.64 4.95 -22.22
CA TRP A 30 7.34 4.31 -22.06
C TRP A 30 6.36 5.28 -21.42
N SER A 31 5.13 5.32 -21.94
CA SER A 31 4.01 6.01 -21.31
C SER A 31 3.67 5.38 -19.96
N TRP A 32 2.94 6.14 -19.14
CA TRP A 32 2.55 5.67 -17.79
C TRP A 32 1.85 4.32 -17.83
N GLU A 33 0.84 4.18 -18.71
CA GLU A 33 0.06 2.95 -18.84
C GLU A 33 0.90 1.76 -19.27
N SER A 34 1.94 2.00 -20.08
CA SER A 34 2.80 0.94 -20.61
C SER A 34 3.71 0.38 -19.50
N TYR A 35 4.39 1.25 -18.73
CA TYR A 35 5.24 0.75 -17.67
C TYR A 35 4.44 0.26 -16.46
N TRP A 36 3.30 0.89 -16.15
CA TRP A 36 2.45 0.49 -15.03
C TRP A 36 1.89 -0.92 -15.23
N LEU A 37 1.50 -1.27 -16.47
CA LEU A 37 1.06 -2.61 -16.82
C LEU A 37 2.17 -3.65 -16.58
N ILE A 38 3.37 -3.40 -17.11
CA ILE A 38 4.50 -4.35 -16.98
C ILE A 38 4.98 -4.45 -15.52
N GLN A 39 5.09 -3.34 -14.81
CA GLN A 39 5.37 -3.35 -13.37
C GLN A 39 4.32 -4.14 -12.61
N GLY A 40 3.03 -3.95 -12.97
CA GLY A 40 1.91 -4.66 -12.37
C GLY A 40 1.99 -6.17 -12.57
N VAL A 41 2.46 -6.66 -13.71
CA VAL A 41 2.74 -8.09 -13.92
C VAL A 41 3.70 -8.61 -12.86
N PHE A 42 4.77 -7.89 -12.56
CA PHE A 42 5.72 -8.29 -11.52
C PHE A 42 5.13 -8.11 -10.12
N ALA A 43 4.59 -6.94 -9.80
CA ALA A 43 4.13 -6.57 -8.46
C ALA A 43 2.91 -7.37 -7.99
N TRP A 44 2.01 -7.72 -8.91
CA TRP A 44 0.67 -8.26 -8.59
C TRP A 44 0.44 -9.68 -9.07
N LEU A 45 1.31 -10.24 -9.93
CA LEU A 45 1.23 -11.63 -10.38
C LEU A 45 2.50 -12.41 -10.06
N VAL A 46 3.65 -12.06 -10.68
CA VAL A 46 4.86 -12.88 -10.64
C VAL A 46 5.39 -13.05 -9.20
N PHE A 47 5.61 -11.96 -8.48
CA PHE A 47 6.12 -12.05 -7.11
C PHE A 47 5.08 -12.53 -6.10
N PRO A 48 3.78 -12.15 -6.17
CA PRO A 48 2.77 -12.71 -5.29
C PRO A 48 2.54 -14.21 -5.46
N ILE A 49 2.54 -14.74 -6.70
CA ILE A 49 2.42 -16.20 -6.90
C ILE A 49 3.66 -16.93 -6.38
N ALA A 50 4.86 -16.37 -6.62
CA ALA A 50 6.10 -16.94 -6.07
C ALA A 50 6.08 -16.95 -4.53
N GLY A 51 5.58 -15.87 -3.90
CA GLY A 51 5.36 -15.82 -2.46
C GLY A 51 4.34 -16.84 -1.97
N ALA A 52 3.18 -16.94 -2.65
CA ALA A 52 2.14 -17.89 -2.27
C ALA A 52 2.61 -19.37 -2.36
N MET A 53 3.50 -19.68 -3.31
CA MET A 53 4.10 -21.01 -3.42
C MET A 53 4.92 -21.41 -2.19
N LEU A 54 5.45 -20.46 -1.40
CA LEU A 54 6.14 -20.76 -0.15
C LEU A 54 5.23 -21.31 0.94
N ALA A 55 3.91 -21.07 0.81
CA ALA A 55 2.89 -21.56 1.73
C ALA A 55 2.40 -22.98 1.40
N VAL A 56 2.80 -23.54 0.25
CA VAL A 56 2.30 -24.82 -0.28
C VAL A 56 3.16 -25.96 0.24
N PRO A 57 2.61 -26.92 1.00
CA PRO A 57 3.32 -28.12 1.42
C PRO A 57 3.62 -29.05 0.23
N GLU A 58 4.56 -29.96 0.42
CA GLU A 58 4.85 -31.01 -0.57
C GLU A 58 3.61 -31.83 -0.92
N GLY A 59 3.41 -32.10 -2.20
CA GLY A 59 2.27 -32.88 -2.72
C GLY A 59 0.96 -32.11 -2.85
N HIS A 60 0.94 -30.83 -2.50
CA HIS A 60 -0.24 -29.96 -2.65
C HIS A 60 -0.04 -28.87 -3.70
N SER A 61 -1.11 -28.16 -4.04
CA SER A 61 -1.09 -27.04 -4.98
C SER A 61 -1.98 -25.89 -4.53
N LEU A 62 -1.65 -24.67 -4.99
CA LEU A 62 -2.53 -23.50 -4.78
C LEU A 62 -3.92 -23.70 -5.38
N TRP A 63 -4.02 -24.44 -6.48
CA TRP A 63 -5.30 -24.72 -7.11
C TRP A 63 -6.21 -25.54 -6.21
N GLU A 64 -5.69 -26.58 -5.57
CA GLU A 64 -6.46 -27.39 -4.58
C GLU A 64 -6.94 -26.51 -3.44
N LEU A 65 -6.08 -25.63 -2.92
CA LEU A 65 -6.43 -24.70 -1.86
C LEU A 65 -7.60 -23.80 -2.26
N TYR A 66 -7.51 -23.15 -3.42
CA TYR A 66 -8.57 -22.24 -3.88
C TYR A 66 -9.84 -22.96 -4.26
N ALA A 67 -9.75 -24.20 -4.76
CA ALA A 67 -10.91 -25.04 -5.03
C ALA A 67 -11.59 -25.55 -3.75
N ALA A 68 -10.83 -25.75 -2.66
CA ALA A 68 -11.37 -26.12 -1.35
C ALA A 68 -12.12 -24.96 -0.67
N TYR A 69 -11.73 -23.70 -0.95
CA TYR A 69 -12.32 -22.48 -0.37
C TYR A 69 -12.78 -21.49 -1.46
N PRO A 70 -13.77 -21.91 -2.33
CA PRO A 70 -14.14 -21.11 -3.49
C PRO A 70 -14.81 -19.78 -3.13
N LYS A 71 -15.58 -19.72 -2.05
CA LYS A 71 -16.24 -18.50 -1.57
C LYS A 71 -15.21 -17.48 -1.09
N GLU A 72 -14.28 -17.90 -0.25
CA GLU A 72 -13.21 -17.08 0.31
C GLU A 72 -12.28 -16.57 -0.80
N SER A 73 -11.92 -17.44 -1.75
CA SER A 73 -11.11 -17.10 -2.92
C SER A 73 -11.77 -16.01 -3.77
N VAL A 74 -13.05 -16.17 -4.09
CA VAL A 74 -13.82 -15.19 -4.88
C VAL A 74 -13.98 -13.87 -4.12
N LEU A 75 -14.34 -13.90 -2.83
CA LEU A 75 -14.46 -12.68 -2.02
C LEU A 75 -13.13 -11.95 -1.92
N THR A 76 -12.04 -12.66 -1.65
CA THR A 76 -10.69 -12.10 -1.58
C THR A 76 -10.31 -11.40 -2.90
N ALA A 77 -10.56 -12.05 -4.04
CA ALA A 77 -10.31 -11.46 -5.36
C ALA A 77 -11.22 -10.25 -5.66
N LEU A 78 -12.51 -10.30 -5.27
CA LEU A 78 -13.44 -9.18 -5.45
C LEU A 78 -12.99 -7.94 -4.65
N PHE A 79 -12.57 -8.12 -3.40
CA PHE A 79 -11.99 -7.01 -2.63
C PHE A 79 -10.68 -6.53 -3.24
N GLY A 80 -9.91 -7.39 -3.88
CA GLY A 80 -8.76 -7.04 -4.70
C GLY A 80 -9.14 -6.16 -5.91
N ILE A 81 -10.23 -6.46 -6.61
CA ILE A 81 -10.75 -5.63 -7.72
C ILE A 81 -11.11 -4.22 -7.20
N LEU A 82 -11.80 -4.13 -6.06
CA LEU A 82 -12.12 -2.84 -5.43
C LEU A 82 -10.87 -2.07 -5.03
N TRP A 83 -9.89 -2.75 -4.44
CA TRP A 83 -8.59 -2.17 -4.14
C TRP A 83 -7.90 -1.62 -5.40
N GLY A 84 -7.97 -2.32 -6.52
CA GLY A 84 -7.43 -1.85 -7.80
C GLY A 84 -8.02 -0.51 -8.25
N VAL A 85 -9.32 -0.29 -8.02
CA VAL A 85 -9.98 1.02 -8.24
C VAL A 85 -9.39 2.09 -7.32
N GLY A 86 -9.10 1.73 -6.05
CA GLY A 86 -8.43 2.61 -5.09
C GLY A 86 -7.10 3.14 -5.61
N GLY A 87 -6.25 2.25 -6.12
CA GLY A 87 -4.96 2.62 -6.70
C GLY A 87 -5.08 3.61 -7.87
N LEU A 88 -6.05 3.39 -8.77
CA LEU A 88 -6.29 4.28 -9.91
C LEU A 88 -6.84 5.66 -9.49
N THR A 89 -7.71 5.71 -8.48
CA THR A 89 -8.31 6.96 -8.00
C THR A 89 -7.38 7.75 -7.07
N PHE A 90 -6.38 7.11 -6.49
CA PHE A 90 -5.39 7.74 -5.63
C PHE A 90 -4.67 8.90 -6.32
N GLY A 91 -4.22 8.70 -7.57
CA GLY A 91 -3.60 9.75 -8.38
C GLY A 91 -4.52 10.94 -8.66
N LEU A 92 -5.82 10.71 -8.80
CA LEU A 92 -6.81 11.78 -8.99
C LEU A 92 -6.97 12.65 -7.74
N SER A 93 -6.89 12.08 -6.56
CA SER A 93 -6.96 12.85 -5.31
C SER A 93 -5.83 13.88 -5.21
N MET A 94 -4.61 13.47 -5.58
CA MET A 94 -3.44 14.36 -5.63
C MET A 94 -3.58 15.44 -6.70
N ARG A 95 -4.20 15.13 -7.83
CA ARG A 95 -4.45 16.10 -8.91
C ARG A 95 -5.41 17.21 -8.48
N TYR A 96 -6.42 16.91 -7.65
CA TYR A 96 -7.41 17.88 -7.19
C TYR A 96 -6.99 18.62 -5.92
N LEU A 97 -6.29 17.99 -4.98
CA LEU A 97 -5.95 18.56 -3.67
C LEU A 97 -4.48 18.95 -3.53
N GLY A 98 -3.64 18.56 -4.51
CA GLY A 98 -2.20 18.56 -4.36
C GLY A 98 -1.70 17.31 -3.66
N VAL A 99 -0.41 17.02 -3.85
CA VAL A 99 0.21 15.76 -3.40
C VAL A 99 0.06 15.57 -1.88
N ALA A 100 0.39 16.59 -1.09
CA ALA A 100 0.41 16.48 0.36
C ALA A 100 -0.96 16.17 0.97
N LEU A 101 -1.98 16.95 0.63
CA LEU A 101 -3.32 16.79 1.21
C LEU A 101 -4.03 15.56 0.63
N GLY A 102 -3.94 15.35 -0.69
CA GLY A 102 -4.56 14.20 -1.35
C GLY A 102 -3.99 12.88 -0.84
N GLN A 103 -2.67 12.78 -0.72
CA GLN A 103 -2.00 11.59 -0.21
C GLN A 103 -2.32 11.34 1.27
N SER A 104 -2.22 12.36 2.12
CA SER A 104 -2.50 12.20 3.56
C SER A 104 -3.94 11.77 3.81
N LEU A 105 -4.90 12.36 3.10
CA LEU A 105 -6.32 12.02 3.26
C LEU A 105 -6.60 10.58 2.77
N ALA A 106 -6.07 10.20 1.61
CA ALA A 106 -6.29 8.86 1.08
C ALA A 106 -5.58 7.77 1.91
N LEU A 107 -4.30 7.98 2.31
CA LEU A 107 -3.57 7.01 3.14
C LEU A 107 -4.13 6.93 4.56
N GLY A 108 -4.53 8.06 5.15
CA GLY A 108 -5.18 8.06 6.46
C GLY A 108 -6.49 7.29 6.43
N THR A 109 -7.33 7.54 5.42
CA THR A 109 -8.58 6.80 5.23
C THR A 109 -8.31 5.30 5.02
N CYS A 110 -7.31 4.95 4.21
CA CYS A 110 -6.90 3.56 3.98
C CYS A 110 -6.43 2.87 5.27
N ALA A 111 -5.56 3.51 6.05
CA ALA A 111 -5.05 2.99 7.30
C ALA A 111 -6.17 2.78 8.33
N GLY A 112 -6.97 3.82 8.57
CA GLY A 112 -8.05 3.78 9.56
C GLY A 112 -9.16 2.83 9.17
N LEU A 113 -9.72 2.97 7.96
CA LEU A 113 -10.83 2.12 7.53
C LEU A 113 -10.39 0.67 7.33
N GLY A 114 -9.20 0.41 6.79
CA GLY A 114 -8.70 -0.96 6.64
C GLY A 114 -8.56 -1.69 7.97
N THR A 115 -8.12 -1.00 9.02
CA THR A 115 -7.99 -1.59 10.36
C THR A 115 -9.34 -1.76 11.06
N ILE A 116 -10.25 -0.78 10.92
CA ILE A 116 -11.55 -0.81 11.62
C ILE A 116 -12.56 -1.71 10.91
N LEU A 117 -12.67 -1.61 9.59
CA LEU A 117 -13.69 -2.32 8.84
C LEU A 117 -13.41 -3.81 8.71
N THR A 118 -12.15 -4.24 8.66
CA THR A 118 -11.82 -5.66 8.50
C THR A 118 -12.45 -6.54 9.59
N PRO A 119 -12.26 -6.28 10.89
CA PRO A 119 -12.93 -7.07 11.93
C PRO A 119 -14.46 -6.99 11.86
N LEU A 120 -15.02 -5.83 11.49
CA LEU A 120 -16.47 -5.67 11.37
C LEU A 120 -17.04 -6.52 10.23
N PHE A 121 -16.39 -6.54 9.07
CA PHE A 121 -16.81 -7.38 7.92
C PHE A 121 -16.69 -8.87 8.22
N LEU A 122 -15.73 -9.24 9.08
CA LEU A 122 -15.54 -10.63 9.51
C LEU A 122 -16.44 -11.04 10.70
N GLY A 123 -17.26 -10.13 11.20
CA GLY A 123 -18.14 -10.41 12.35
C GLY A 123 -17.38 -10.54 13.67
N ARG A 124 -16.19 -9.96 13.78
CA ARG A 124 -15.31 -9.97 14.96
C ARG A 124 -15.09 -8.58 15.58
N PRO A 125 -16.16 -7.85 15.97
CA PRO A 125 -16.01 -6.49 16.51
C PRO A 125 -15.17 -6.46 17.81
N GLY A 126 -15.05 -7.59 18.53
CA GLY A 126 -14.22 -7.72 19.72
C GLY A 126 -12.71 -7.52 19.49
N ASP A 127 -12.23 -7.72 18.24
CA ASP A 127 -10.84 -7.47 17.86
C ASP A 127 -10.49 -5.97 17.91
N LEU A 128 -11.50 -5.09 17.89
CA LEU A 128 -11.36 -3.64 18.04
C LEU A 128 -11.25 -3.24 19.52
N THR A 129 -10.17 -3.64 20.16
CA THR A 129 -9.88 -3.25 21.53
C THR A 129 -9.65 -1.74 21.63
N ALA A 130 -9.77 -1.18 22.85
CA ALA A 130 -9.51 0.24 23.10
C ALA A 130 -8.10 0.64 22.67
N SER A 131 -7.11 -0.24 22.88
CA SER A 131 -5.72 -0.01 22.48
C SER A 131 -5.56 0.08 20.96
N VAL A 132 -6.25 -0.77 20.18
CA VAL A 132 -6.29 -0.72 18.71
C VAL A 132 -6.92 0.59 18.24
N VAL A 133 -8.08 0.96 18.78
CA VAL A 133 -8.77 2.21 18.39
C VAL A 133 -7.93 3.44 18.71
N ILE A 134 -7.31 3.50 19.89
CA ILE A 134 -6.39 4.60 20.26
C ILE A 134 -5.20 4.63 19.29
N GLY A 135 -4.61 3.48 18.96
CA GLY A 135 -3.53 3.37 17.98
C GLY A 135 -3.93 3.95 16.61
N VAL A 136 -5.12 3.61 16.11
CA VAL A 136 -5.65 4.16 14.84
C VAL A 136 -5.81 5.68 14.93
N VAL A 137 -6.40 6.21 15.99
CA VAL A 137 -6.58 7.65 16.17
C VAL A 137 -5.24 8.38 16.17
N VAL A 138 -4.25 7.88 16.91
CA VAL A 138 -2.91 8.50 16.97
C VAL A 138 -2.22 8.42 15.61
N THR A 139 -2.37 7.31 14.88
CA THR A 139 -1.85 7.19 13.50
C THR A 139 -2.48 8.23 12.57
N LEU A 140 -3.81 8.41 12.64
CA LEU A 140 -4.50 9.42 11.82
C LEU A 140 -4.03 10.84 12.16
N VAL A 141 -3.79 11.14 13.45
CA VAL A 141 -3.20 12.41 13.88
C VAL A 141 -1.79 12.59 13.29
N GLY A 142 -0.94 11.57 13.34
CA GLY A 142 0.41 11.61 12.75
C GLY A 142 0.37 11.87 11.24
N ILE A 143 -0.52 11.20 10.51
CA ILE A 143 -0.70 11.39 9.06
C ILE A 143 -1.21 12.82 8.78
N ALA A 144 -2.14 13.34 9.59
CA ALA A 144 -2.63 14.71 9.47
C ALA A 144 -1.52 15.75 9.70
N ILE A 145 -0.64 15.52 10.67
CA ILE A 145 0.54 16.40 10.93
C ILE A 145 1.47 16.40 9.71
N ILE A 146 1.77 15.24 9.12
CA ILE A 146 2.58 15.16 7.89
C ILE A 146 1.88 15.87 6.73
N GLY A 147 0.57 15.70 6.59
CA GLY A 147 -0.25 16.42 5.61
C GLY A 147 -0.15 17.95 5.79
N LEU A 148 -0.17 18.42 7.04
CA LEU A 148 0.03 19.83 7.36
C LEU A 148 1.44 20.31 6.94
N ALA A 149 2.50 19.54 7.22
CA ALA A 149 3.85 19.88 6.77
C ALA A 149 3.94 19.99 5.25
N GLY A 150 3.32 19.06 4.52
CA GLY A 150 3.24 19.10 3.06
C GLY A 150 2.43 20.31 2.54
N HIS A 151 1.35 20.68 3.23
CA HIS A 151 0.60 21.89 2.91
C HIS A 151 1.44 23.15 3.13
N MET A 152 2.15 23.24 4.25
CA MET A 152 3.08 24.35 4.53
C MET A 152 4.19 24.46 3.46
N LYS A 153 4.74 23.31 3.02
CA LYS A 153 5.69 23.25 1.90
C LYS A 153 5.07 23.81 0.62
N SER A 154 3.84 23.37 0.27
CA SER A 154 3.14 23.85 -0.93
C SER A 154 2.86 25.37 -0.88
N GLN A 155 2.59 25.91 0.29
CA GLN A 155 2.38 27.36 0.46
C GLN A 155 3.65 28.19 0.24
N SER A 156 4.84 27.62 0.45
CA SER A 156 6.12 28.29 0.20
C SER A 156 6.52 28.34 -1.28
N LEU A 157 5.77 27.65 -2.17
CA LEU A 157 6.00 27.69 -3.61
C LEU A 157 5.52 29.02 -4.22
N SER A 158 6.14 29.46 -5.32
CA SER A 158 5.66 30.60 -6.12
C SER A 158 4.27 30.32 -6.71
N GLU A 159 3.52 31.36 -7.08
CA GLU A 159 2.19 31.20 -7.69
C GLU A 159 2.24 30.40 -8.99
N GLU A 160 3.31 30.53 -9.80
CA GLU A 160 3.54 29.72 -11.00
C GLU A 160 3.74 28.26 -10.65
N GLN A 161 4.56 27.97 -9.63
CA GLN A 161 4.81 26.61 -9.15
C GLN A 161 3.53 25.97 -8.54
N LYS A 162 2.72 26.75 -7.81
CA LYS A 162 1.43 26.28 -7.30
C LYS A 162 0.49 25.90 -8.43
N ARG A 163 0.34 26.76 -9.44
CA ARG A 163 -0.51 26.50 -10.62
C ARG A 163 0.00 25.31 -11.45
N ALA A 164 1.32 25.13 -11.54
CA ALA A 164 1.91 23.98 -12.21
C ALA A 164 1.68 22.67 -11.44
N ALA A 165 1.71 22.74 -10.10
CA ALA A 165 1.54 21.58 -9.22
C ALA A 165 0.08 21.11 -9.09
N VAL A 166 -0.91 22.01 -9.20
CA VAL A 166 -2.35 21.70 -9.03
C VAL A 166 -3.13 22.32 -10.17
N LYS A 167 -3.12 21.65 -11.34
CA LYS A 167 -3.74 22.15 -12.57
C LYS A 167 -5.28 22.26 -12.48
N ASP A 168 -5.92 21.36 -11.72
CA ASP A 168 -7.38 21.23 -11.66
C ASP A 168 -7.89 21.29 -10.21
N PHE A 169 -7.39 22.25 -9.42
CA PHE A 169 -7.77 22.37 -8.01
C PHE A 169 -9.30 22.42 -7.84
N ASN A 170 -9.84 21.45 -7.11
CA ASN A 170 -11.23 21.41 -6.71
C ASN A 170 -11.33 20.72 -5.34
N PHE A 171 -11.52 21.50 -4.29
CA PHE A 171 -11.48 21.03 -2.90
C PHE A 171 -12.55 19.97 -2.61
N THR A 172 -13.81 20.24 -2.93
CA THR A 172 -14.93 19.32 -2.63
C THR A 172 -14.79 18.01 -3.39
N LYS A 173 -14.53 18.08 -4.70
CA LYS A 173 -14.32 16.91 -5.53
C LYS A 173 -13.08 16.13 -5.10
N GLY A 174 -12.02 16.84 -4.73
CA GLY A 174 -10.77 16.24 -4.28
C GLY A 174 -10.92 15.48 -2.96
N ILE A 175 -11.64 16.01 -1.98
CA ILE A 175 -11.93 15.29 -0.73
C ILE A 175 -12.74 14.01 -1.02
N SER A 176 -13.82 14.12 -1.80
CA SER A 176 -14.66 12.97 -2.13
C SER A 176 -13.85 11.86 -2.82
N VAL A 177 -12.99 12.24 -3.79
CA VAL A 177 -12.12 11.28 -4.48
C VAL A 177 -11.06 10.70 -3.55
N ALA A 178 -10.47 11.49 -2.64
CA ALA A 178 -9.48 11.00 -1.68
C ALA A 178 -10.07 10.01 -0.67
N LEU A 179 -11.27 10.29 -0.15
CA LEU A 179 -11.99 9.38 0.74
C LEU A 179 -12.38 8.09 0.02
N LEU A 180 -12.87 8.19 -1.22
CA LEU A 180 -13.17 7.03 -2.06
C LEU A 180 -11.91 6.20 -2.32
N ALA A 181 -10.81 6.84 -2.72
CA ALA A 181 -9.53 6.17 -2.96
C ALA A 181 -9.02 5.46 -1.71
N GLY A 182 -9.13 6.10 -0.54
CA GLY A 182 -8.73 5.51 0.74
C GLY A 182 -9.62 4.32 1.13
N PHE A 183 -10.94 4.43 0.98
CA PHE A 183 -11.85 3.32 1.25
C PHE A 183 -11.60 2.13 0.30
N MET A 184 -11.50 2.39 -1.00
CA MET A 184 -11.19 1.34 -1.98
C MET A 184 -9.82 0.72 -1.72
N SER A 185 -8.82 1.51 -1.28
CA SER A 185 -7.51 1.00 -0.88
C SER A 185 -7.57 0.14 0.39
N ALA A 186 -8.45 0.46 1.34
CA ALA A 186 -8.71 -0.34 2.54
C ALA A 186 -9.29 -1.73 2.22
N CYS A 187 -9.95 -1.89 1.07
CA CYS A 187 -10.45 -3.17 0.60
C CYS A 187 -9.38 -4.25 0.50
N PHE A 188 -8.10 -3.87 0.35
CA PHE A 188 -7.00 -4.84 0.39
C PHE A 188 -6.99 -5.62 1.73
N ASN A 189 -7.03 -4.90 2.86
CA ASN A 189 -6.99 -5.54 4.16
C ASN A 189 -8.27 -6.35 4.44
N ILE A 190 -9.43 -5.86 4.01
CA ILE A 190 -10.69 -6.61 4.10
C ILE A 190 -10.60 -7.91 3.29
N GLY A 191 -10.02 -7.84 2.08
CA GLY A 191 -9.76 -9.01 1.26
C GLY A 191 -8.83 -10.02 1.93
N LEU A 192 -7.74 -9.55 2.56
CA LEU A 192 -6.86 -10.42 3.36
C LEU A 192 -7.63 -11.10 4.50
N GLY A 193 -8.55 -10.39 5.16
CA GLY A 193 -9.38 -10.94 6.20
C GLY A 193 -10.29 -12.07 5.68
N PHE A 194 -11.00 -11.88 4.57
CA PHE A 194 -11.77 -12.95 3.96
C PHE A 194 -10.92 -14.12 3.47
N GLY A 195 -9.66 -13.85 3.13
CA GLY A 195 -8.68 -14.84 2.72
C GLY A 195 -7.97 -15.56 3.87
N GLU A 196 -8.24 -15.27 5.14
CA GLU A 196 -7.60 -15.96 6.28
C GLU A 196 -7.66 -17.50 6.19
N PRO A 197 -8.79 -18.14 5.73
CA PRO A 197 -8.84 -19.59 5.56
C PRO A 197 -7.96 -20.12 4.41
N LEU A 198 -7.45 -19.29 3.53
CA LEU A 198 -6.64 -19.70 2.37
C LEU A 198 -5.22 -20.08 2.79
N ASN A 199 -5.08 -21.12 3.58
CA ASN A 199 -3.83 -21.72 4.00
C ASN A 199 -4.01 -23.22 4.29
N PHE A 200 -2.92 -23.96 4.43
CA PHE A 200 -2.96 -25.41 4.70
C PHE A 200 -2.89 -25.74 6.21
N GLY A 201 -3.38 -24.85 7.07
CA GLY A 201 -3.41 -25.05 8.52
C GLY A 201 -2.00 -25.21 9.11
N ASP A 202 -1.81 -26.26 9.91
CA ASP A 202 -0.52 -26.53 10.57
C ASP A 202 0.59 -27.00 9.60
N ALA A 203 0.23 -27.35 8.37
CA ALA A 203 1.21 -27.70 7.33
C ALA A 203 1.88 -26.46 6.71
N THR A 204 1.34 -25.25 6.94
CA THR A 204 1.93 -23.98 6.52
C THR A 204 2.53 -23.25 7.72
N ALA A 205 3.81 -22.88 7.63
CA ALA A 205 4.44 -22.03 8.66
C ALA A 205 3.71 -20.69 8.81
N ASP A 206 3.54 -20.21 10.04
CA ASP A 206 2.75 -19.00 10.37
C ASP A 206 3.17 -17.77 9.57
N ILE A 207 4.47 -17.64 9.30
CA ILE A 207 5.03 -16.54 8.49
C ILE A 207 4.55 -16.54 7.03
N TYR A 208 4.04 -17.66 6.49
CA TYR A 208 3.58 -17.78 5.10
C TYR A 208 2.04 -17.86 4.97
N LYS A 209 1.30 -18.01 6.07
CA LYS A 209 -0.15 -18.27 6.06
C LYS A 209 -0.98 -17.24 5.29
N THR A 210 -0.57 -15.98 5.25
CA THR A 210 -1.33 -14.92 4.54
C THR A 210 -0.92 -14.74 3.08
N LEU A 211 0.12 -15.42 2.60
CA LEU A 211 0.62 -15.22 1.23
C LEU A 211 -0.36 -15.71 0.14
N PRO A 212 -1.09 -16.85 0.29
CA PRO A 212 -2.10 -17.24 -0.68
C PRO A 212 -3.24 -16.24 -0.80
N ALA A 213 -3.72 -15.69 0.33
CA ALA A 213 -4.71 -14.60 0.33
C ALA A 213 -4.15 -13.35 -0.34
N THR A 214 -2.89 -12.98 -0.06
CA THR A 214 -2.22 -11.84 -0.69
C THR A 214 -2.19 -11.98 -2.21
N PHE A 215 -1.88 -13.18 -2.74
CA PHE A 215 -1.93 -13.42 -4.18
C PHE A 215 -3.34 -13.22 -4.76
N MET A 216 -4.39 -13.71 -4.11
CA MET A 216 -5.76 -13.53 -4.59
C MET A 216 -6.20 -12.06 -4.60
N VAL A 217 -5.83 -11.26 -3.57
CA VAL A 217 -6.12 -9.82 -3.56
C VAL A 217 -5.34 -9.11 -4.67
N THR A 218 -4.04 -9.40 -4.82
CA THR A 218 -3.23 -8.76 -5.87
C THR A 218 -3.66 -9.16 -7.26
N LEU A 219 -4.12 -10.40 -7.47
CA LEU A 219 -4.73 -10.85 -8.73
C LEU A 219 -5.97 -10.01 -9.08
N GLY A 220 -6.87 -9.78 -8.13
CA GLY A 220 -8.03 -8.91 -8.32
C GLY A 220 -7.62 -7.49 -8.72
N GLY A 221 -6.65 -6.91 -8.01
CA GLY A 221 -6.11 -5.59 -8.33
C GLY A 221 -5.41 -5.52 -9.68
N PHE A 222 -4.70 -6.58 -10.06
CA PHE A 222 -4.11 -6.69 -11.39
C PHE A 222 -5.18 -6.65 -12.48
N LEU A 223 -6.27 -7.38 -12.35
CA LEU A 223 -7.37 -7.39 -13.32
C LEU A 223 -7.91 -5.97 -13.56
N THR A 224 -8.14 -5.19 -12.50
CA THR A 224 -8.60 -3.81 -12.60
C THR A 224 -7.57 -2.92 -13.30
N ASN A 225 -6.32 -2.96 -12.83
CA ASN A 225 -5.27 -2.09 -13.35
C ASN A 225 -4.87 -2.47 -14.77
N ALA A 226 -4.77 -3.76 -15.09
CA ALA A 226 -4.46 -4.23 -16.44
C ALA A 226 -5.55 -3.82 -17.44
N THR A 227 -6.83 -3.99 -17.08
CA THR A 227 -7.95 -3.55 -17.90
C THR A 227 -7.87 -2.05 -18.19
N TYR A 228 -7.62 -1.23 -17.16
CA TYR A 228 -7.48 0.21 -17.34
C TYR A 228 -6.25 0.59 -18.18
N CYS A 229 -5.10 -0.03 -17.93
CA CYS A 229 -3.88 0.23 -18.69
C CYS A 229 -4.02 -0.17 -20.16
N LEU A 230 -4.61 -1.34 -20.44
CA LEU A 230 -4.87 -1.77 -21.82
C LEU A 230 -5.84 -0.81 -22.55
N TYR A 231 -6.90 -0.38 -21.86
CA TYR A 231 -7.80 0.64 -22.39
C TYR A 231 -7.06 1.95 -22.72
N GLN A 232 -6.18 2.42 -21.82
CA GLN A 232 -5.39 3.64 -22.05
C GLN A 232 -4.36 3.46 -23.16
N ASN A 233 -3.67 2.31 -23.24
CA ASN A 233 -2.78 1.98 -24.35
C ASN A 233 -3.50 2.03 -25.69
N PHE A 234 -4.73 1.51 -25.76
CA PHE A 234 -5.56 1.58 -26.96
C PHE A 234 -5.95 3.03 -27.30
N ARG A 235 -6.45 3.77 -26.31
CA ARG A 235 -6.91 5.16 -26.46
C ARG A 235 -5.78 6.11 -26.86
N ASN A 236 -4.61 5.97 -26.22
CA ASN A 236 -3.44 6.84 -26.42
C ASN A 236 -2.54 6.36 -27.57
N LYS A 237 -2.85 5.20 -28.17
CA LYS A 237 -2.03 4.55 -29.22
C LYS A 237 -0.59 4.25 -28.74
N SER A 238 -0.42 3.96 -27.45
CA SER A 238 0.90 3.77 -26.81
C SER A 238 1.42 2.33 -26.88
N PHE A 239 0.74 1.39 -27.57
CA PHE A 239 1.27 0.05 -27.82
C PHE A 239 2.62 0.05 -28.56
N GLY A 240 2.91 1.13 -29.32
CA GLY A 240 4.19 1.36 -29.95
C GLY A 240 5.38 1.42 -28.97
N ASP A 241 5.15 1.72 -27.70
CA ASP A 241 6.18 1.70 -26.64
C ASP A 241 6.89 0.35 -26.58
N TYR A 242 6.14 -0.73 -26.78
CA TYR A 242 6.66 -2.09 -26.75
C TYR A 242 7.40 -2.51 -28.04
N SER A 243 7.39 -1.69 -29.09
CA SER A 243 8.05 -2.04 -30.36
C SER A 243 9.55 -1.77 -30.36
N ASN A 244 10.05 -0.91 -29.45
CA ASN A 244 11.47 -0.58 -29.37
C ASN A 244 12.24 -1.59 -28.53
N SER A 245 12.78 -2.63 -29.18
CA SER A 245 13.53 -3.72 -28.52
C SER A 245 14.77 -3.25 -27.77
N SER A 246 15.39 -2.13 -28.15
CA SER A 246 16.58 -1.60 -27.47
C SER A 246 16.32 -1.12 -26.05
N LEU A 247 15.06 -0.82 -25.70
CA LEU A 247 14.64 -0.36 -24.37
C LEU A 247 14.16 -1.49 -23.47
N TRP A 248 13.85 -2.67 -24.03
CA TRP A 248 13.26 -3.78 -23.26
C TRP A 248 14.09 -4.20 -22.06
N ALA A 249 15.37 -4.45 -22.23
CA ALA A 249 16.23 -4.92 -21.14
C ALA A 249 16.26 -3.92 -19.98
N ASN A 250 16.39 -2.61 -20.27
CA ASN A 250 16.36 -1.57 -19.28
C ASN A 250 14.99 -1.48 -18.59
N ASN A 251 13.93 -1.36 -19.37
CA ASN A 251 12.60 -1.07 -18.84
C ASN A 251 12.02 -2.28 -18.09
N LEU A 252 12.25 -3.50 -18.59
CA LEU A 252 11.84 -4.73 -17.92
C LEU A 252 12.55 -4.91 -16.57
N LEU A 253 13.88 -4.66 -16.53
CA LEU A 253 14.65 -4.71 -15.30
C LEU A 253 14.10 -3.73 -14.25
N PHE A 254 13.86 -2.48 -14.64
CA PHE A 254 13.38 -1.48 -13.67
C PHE A 254 11.91 -1.67 -13.30
N CYS A 255 11.05 -2.20 -14.19
CA CYS A 255 9.71 -2.63 -13.83
C CYS A 255 9.73 -3.81 -12.85
N ALA A 256 10.61 -4.79 -13.05
CA ALA A 256 10.75 -5.92 -12.15
C ALA A 256 11.29 -5.49 -10.77
N LEU A 257 12.32 -4.64 -10.73
CA LEU A 257 12.85 -4.07 -9.48
C LEU A 257 11.78 -3.24 -8.75
N ALA A 258 11.02 -2.40 -9.44
CA ALA A 258 9.92 -1.66 -8.85
C ALA A 258 8.82 -2.62 -8.34
N GLY A 259 8.52 -3.67 -9.10
CA GLY A 259 7.51 -4.67 -8.74
C GLY A 259 7.88 -5.46 -7.49
N VAL A 260 9.10 -5.96 -7.38
CA VAL A 260 9.54 -6.70 -6.18
C VAL A 260 9.59 -5.80 -4.95
N LEU A 261 10.12 -4.59 -5.08
CA LEU A 261 10.16 -3.62 -3.99
C LEU A 261 8.73 -3.27 -3.52
N TRP A 262 7.80 -3.07 -4.46
CA TRP A 262 6.42 -2.80 -4.14
C TRP A 262 5.74 -3.97 -3.43
N TYR A 263 5.92 -5.20 -3.90
CA TYR A 263 5.35 -6.40 -3.28
C TYR A 263 5.93 -6.70 -1.91
N SER A 264 7.18 -6.32 -1.65
CA SER A 264 7.88 -6.58 -0.39
C SER A 264 7.13 -6.07 0.85
N GLN A 265 6.27 -5.05 0.73
CA GLN A 265 5.43 -4.59 1.85
C GLN A 265 4.45 -5.68 2.31
N PHE A 266 3.82 -6.39 1.40
CA PHE A 266 2.84 -7.42 1.74
C PHE A 266 3.51 -8.73 2.12
N PHE A 267 4.63 -9.04 1.46
CA PHE A 267 5.49 -10.14 1.88
C PHE A 267 6.00 -9.91 3.31
N GLY A 268 6.51 -8.71 3.61
CA GLY A 268 6.95 -8.32 4.95
C GLY A 268 5.79 -8.29 5.97
N LEU A 269 4.59 -7.86 5.57
CA LEU A 269 3.41 -7.93 6.44
C LEU A 269 3.06 -9.38 6.79
N SER A 270 3.08 -10.30 5.82
CA SER A 270 2.81 -11.72 6.05
C SER A 270 3.83 -12.32 7.02
N LEU A 271 5.12 -12.17 6.72
CA LEU A 271 6.18 -12.67 7.58
C LEU A 271 6.10 -12.07 8.98
N GLY A 272 5.91 -10.75 9.07
CA GLY A 272 5.82 -10.04 10.35
C GLY A 272 4.65 -10.51 11.19
N LYS A 273 3.48 -10.74 10.59
CA LYS A 273 2.31 -11.28 11.29
C LYS A 273 2.58 -12.64 11.94
N GLY A 274 3.38 -13.50 11.31
CA GLY A 274 3.77 -14.79 11.90
C GLY A 274 4.54 -14.68 13.22
N PHE A 275 5.14 -13.52 13.51
CA PHE A 275 5.79 -13.20 14.78
C PHE A 275 4.90 -12.41 15.75
N LEU A 276 3.67 -12.06 15.37
CA LEU A 276 2.73 -11.28 16.18
C LEU A 276 1.57 -12.14 16.71
N THR A 277 1.59 -13.45 16.52
CA THR A 277 0.51 -14.39 16.90
C THR A 277 0.11 -14.30 18.36
N ASP A 278 1.05 -13.99 19.26
CA ASP A 278 0.79 -13.82 20.70
C ASP A 278 0.13 -12.48 21.06
N SER A 279 -0.11 -11.59 20.08
CA SER A 279 -0.72 -10.29 20.31
C SER A 279 -1.85 -10.02 19.32
N GLU A 280 -3.09 -10.36 19.69
CA GLU A 280 -4.29 -10.11 18.89
C GLU A 280 -4.43 -8.63 18.51
N SER A 281 -4.12 -7.72 19.45
CA SER A 281 -4.16 -6.28 19.18
C SER A 281 -3.18 -5.85 18.09
N LEU A 282 -1.94 -6.35 18.11
CA LEU A 282 -0.95 -6.06 17.06
C LEU A 282 -1.29 -6.75 15.73
N MET A 283 -1.84 -7.97 15.77
CA MET A 283 -2.33 -8.65 14.58
C MET A 283 -3.39 -7.81 13.86
N THR A 284 -4.41 -7.35 14.58
CA THR A 284 -5.47 -6.48 14.05
C THR A 284 -4.92 -5.14 13.58
N PHE A 285 -3.98 -4.55 14.32
CA PHE A 285 -3.39 -3.24 14.04
C PHE A 285 -2.27 -3.27 12.99
N SER A 286 -1.78 -4.45 12.59
CA SER A 286 -0.62 -4.62 11.68
C SER A 286 -0.78 -3.89 10.34
N TRP A 287 -2.00 -3.80 9.82
CA TRP A 287 -2.29 -3.01 8.61
C TRP A 287 -2.02 -1.52 8.81
N CYS A 288 -2.49 -0.98 9.95
CA CYS A 288 -2.26 0.43 10.28
C CYS A 288 -0.76 0.73 10.44
N ILE A 289 0.00 -0.19 11.06
CA ILE A 289 1.46 -0.11 11.18
C ILE A 289 2.11 -0.04 9.80
N LEU A 290 1.75 -0.95 8.90
CA LEU A 290 2.29 -0.97 7.54
C LEU A 290 2.04 0.36 6.82
N MET A 291 0.81 0.87 6.87
CA MET A 291 0.45 2.13 6.22
C MET A 291 1.16 3.34 6.86
N ALA A 292 1.27 3.39 8.18
CA ALA A 292 2.01 4.42 8.89
C ALA A 292 3.50 4.43 8.49
N LEU A 293 4.13 3.26 8.47
CA LEU A 293 5.54 3.13 8.08
C LEU A 293 5.78 3.44 6.60
N ASN A 294 4.85 3.14 5.71
CA ASN A 294 4.91 3.58 4.32
C ASN A 294 4.95 5.11 4.22
N VAL A 295 4.15 5.82 5.02
CA VAL A 295 4.19 7.30 5.08
C VAL A 295 5.51 7.78 5.64
N VAL A 296 6.01 7.18 6.73
CA VAL A 296 7.31 7.52 7.34
C VAL A 296 8.44 7.41 6.31
N PHE A 297 8.60 6.24 5.69
CA PHE A 297 9.71 5.99 4.77
C PHE A 297 9.61 6.77 3.46
N SER A 298 8.40 7.04 2.96
CA SER A 298 8.22 7.94 1.82
C SER A 298 8.72 9.35 2.12
N ASN A 299 8.49 9.86 3.34
CA ASN A 299 9.01 11.17 3.75
C ASN A 299 10.53 11.14 4.03
N VAL A 300 11.05 10.02 4.55
CA VAL A 300 12.52 9.83 4.67
C VAL A 300 13.17 9.90 3.29
N TRP A 301 12.61 9.24 2.27
CA TRP A 301 13.08 9.39 0.89
C TRP A 301 12.98 10.83 0.39
N GLY A 302 11.90 11.53 0.68
CA GLY A 302 11.73 12.95 0.35
C GLY A 302 12.85 13.82 0.97
N ILE A 303 13.28 13.51 2.20
CA ILE A 303 14.40 14.19 2.85
C ILE A 303 15.74 13.85 2.15
N ILE A 304 16.00 12.57 1.88
CA ILE A 304 17.21 12.09 1.20
C ILE A 304 17.32 12.70 -0.21
N LEU A 305 16.23 12.76 -0.95
CA LEU A 305 16.14 13.33 -2.30
C LEU A 305 16.09 14.86 -2.30
N LYS A 306 16.23 15.48 -1.11
CA LYS A 306 16.26 16.94 -0.93
C LYS A 306 14.97 17.66 -1.37
N GLU A 307 13.84 16.96 -1.36
CA GLU A 307 12.54 17.55 -1.70
C GLU A 307 12.07 18.61 -0.70
N TRP A 308 12.59 18.58 0.52
CA TRP A 308 12.32 19.53 1.59
C TRP A 308 13.35 20.67 1.66
N ARG A 309 14.27 20.74 0.69
CA ARG A 309 15.28 21.80 0.63
C ARG A 309 14.62 23.15 0.35
N GLY A 310 14.96 24.15 1.15
CA GLY A 310 14.38 25.50 1.05
C GLY A 310 13.09 25.71 1.84
N CYS A 311 12.54 24.65 2.47
CA CYS A 311 11.43 24.80 3.42
C CYS A 311 11.91 25.48 4.71
N SER A 312 10.99 26.17 5.40
CA SER A 312 11.28 26.77 6.70
C SER A 312 11.59 25.69 7.75
N SER A 313 12.41 26.03 8.75
CA SER A 313 12.70 25.12 9.88
C SER A 313 11.44 24.67 10.60
N ARG A 314 10.39 25.54 10.64
CA ARG A 314 9.08 25.20 11.20
C ARG A 314 8.40 24.09 10.41
N THR A 315 8.41 24.15 9.07
CA THR A 315 7.84 23.11 8.19
C THR A 315 8.51 21.76 8.40
N VAL A 316 9.85 21.76 8.46
CA VAL A 316 10.62 20.53 8.71
C VAL A 316 10.38 19.99 10.13
N ALA A 317 10.24 20.84 11.14
CA ALA A 317 9.92 20.42 12.50
C ALA A 317 8.53 19.76 12.57
N VAL A 318 7.51 20.30 11.88
CA VAL A 318 6.18 19.70 11.77
C VAL A 318 6.25 18.35 11.08
N LEU A 319 7.04 18.20 10.01
CA LEU A 319 7.25 16.90 9.35
C LEU A 319 7.86 15.87 10.32
N ILE A 320 8.95 16.24 11.00
CA ILE A 320 9.63 15.34 11.95
C ILE A 320 8.69 14.94 13.09
N SER A 321 7.89 15.88 13.63
CA SER A 321 6.94 15.57 14.69
C SER A 321 5.88 14.56 14.22
N GLY A 322 5.37 14.68 12.99
CA GLY A 322 4.44 13.71 12.42
C GLY A 322 5.08 12.32 12.26
N ILE A 323 6.33 12.25 11.77
CA ILE A 323 7.09 11.01 11.67
C ILE A 323 7.24 10.34 13.05
N VAL A 324 7.61 11.10 14.08
CA VAL A 324 7.75 10.59 15.45
C VAL A 324 6.42 10.05 15.98
N VAL A 325 5.32 10.78 15.77
CA VAL A 325 3.98 10.32 16.16
C VAL A 325 3.62 8.99 15.47
N LEU A 326 3.91 8.82 14.18
CA LEU A 326 3.64 7.58 13.47
C LEU A 326 4.49 6.40 13.98
N ILE A 327 5.75 6.64 14.30
CA ILE A 327 6.61 5.60 14.90
C ILE A 327 6.06 5.18 16.26
N ILE A 328 5.70 6.14 17.12
CA ILE A 328 5.13 5.85 18.45
C ILE A 328 3.80 5.10 18.30
N SER A 329 2.92 5.51 17.38
CA SER A 329 1.62 4.86 17.18
C SER A 329 1.74 3.37 16.87
N SER A 330 2.82 2.96 16.19
CA SER A 330 3.06 1.56 15.80
C SER A 330 3.25 0.62 17.02
N PHE A 331 3.57 1.15 18.19
CA PHE A 331 3.76 0.39 19.42
C PHE A 331 2.61 0.52 20.42
N LEU A 332 1.68 1.48 20.21
CA LEU A 332 0.62 1.79 21.18
C LEU A 332 -0.26 0.60 21.55
N PRO A 333 -0.73 -0.27 20.63
CA PRO A 333 -1.58 -1.37 21.01
C PRO A 333 -0.91 -2.38 21.96
N GLU A 334 0.41 -2.47 21.95
CA GLU A 334 1.16 -3.32 22.86
C GLU A 334 1.42 -2.63 24.22
N ILE A 335 1.67 -1.32 24.18
CA ILE A 335 1.95 -0.52 25.40
C ILE A 335 0.68 -0.32 26.25
N LEU A 336 -0.48 -0.27 25.61
CA LEU A 336 -1.77 0.01 26.25
C LEU A 336 -2.60 -1.25 26.57
N LYS A 337 -2.00 -2.42 26.49
CA LYS A 337 -2.64 -3.70 26.90
C LYS A 337 -3.09 -3.72 28.34
#